data_ef62134425a375a6e9ec29efa8368cb0
#
_entry.id   ef62134425a375a6e9ec29efa8368cb0
#
_cell.length_a   1.000
_cell.length_b   1.000
_cell.length_c   1.000
_cell.angle_alpha   90.00
_cell.angle_beta   90.00
_cell.angle_gamma   90.00
#
_symmetry.space_group_name_H-M   'P 1'
#
loop_
_entity.id
_entity.type
_entity.pdbx_description
1 polymer ?
#
loop_
_entity_poly.entity_id
_entity_poly.type
_entity_poly.pdbx_seq_one_letter_code
_entity_poly.pdbx_strand_id
1 'polypeptide(L)'
;MLVTRGESEFAVSITMVDGEWEGKIVENNLSHVVPIVHLCHNWTSRDTAVAGVRRRWQRLFPDELDEDRPDFQEALVEPMPSSEAQ
;
A
#
# COMPACT_ATOMS: atom_id res chain seq x y z
N MET A 1 3.68 1.54 5.88
CA MET A 1 4.93 1.05 5.26
C MET A 1 5.47 2.09 4.31
N LEU A 2 6.71 2.48 4.47
CA LEU A 2 7.35 3.45 3.59
C LEU A 2 8.42 2.78 2.74
N VAL A 3 8.40 3.06 1.46
CA VAL A 3 9.38 2.51 0.51
C VAL A 3 9.92 3.65 -0.34
N THR A 4 11.23 3.75 -0.43
CA THR A 4 11.89 4.79 -1.23
C THR A 4 12.38 4.19 -2.55
N ARG A 5 12.08 4.86 -3.65
CA ARG A 5 12.58 4.51 -4.97
C ARG A 5 12.94 5.79 -5.71
N GLY A 6 14.25 5.95 -6.01
CA GLY A 6 14.72 7.18 -6.63
C GLY A 6 14.43 8.39 -5.75
N GLU A 7 13.77 9.39 -6.30
CA GLU A 7 13.42 10.61 -5.57
C GLU A 7 12.03 10.55 -4.96
N SER A 8 11.36 9.42 -5.05
CA SER A 8 10.00 9.27 -4.55
C SER A 8 9.97 8.41 -3.29
N GLU A 9 9.06 8.78 -2.40
CA GLU A 9 8.74 7.98 -1.24
C GLU A 9 7.31 7.49 -1.39
N PHE A 10 7.12 6.19 -1.21
CA PHE A 10 5.81 5.56 -1.36
C PHE A 10 5.30 5.11 0.01
N ALA A 11 4.15 5.63 0.39
CA ALA A 11 3.47 5.19 1.60
C ALA A 11 2.43 4.16 1.18
N VAL A 12 2.61 2.93 1.63
CA VAL A 12 1.73 1.82 1.29
C VAL A 12 0.94 1.41 2.52
N SER A 13 -0.37 1.31 2.36
CA SER A 13 -1.24 0.87 3.45
C SER A 13 -2.30 -0.09 2.93
N ILE A 14 -2.63 -1.07 3.75
CA ILE A 14 -3.70 -2.02 3.48
C ILE A 14 -4.55 -2.07 4.74
N THR A 15 -5.73 -1.47 4.67
CA THR A 15 -6.58 -1.28 5.85
C THR A 15 -8.00 -1.78 5.57
N MET A 16 -8.72 -2.09 6.62
CA MET A 16 -10.12 -2.43 6.50
C MET A 16 -10.96 -1.18 6.66
N VAL A 17 -11.82 -0.92 5.67
CA VAL A 17 -12.73 0.21 5.66
C VAL A 17 -14.12 -0.31 5.35
N ASP A 18 -15.07 -0.08 6.25
CA ASP A 18 -16.47 -0.49 6.08
C ASP A 18 -16.62 -1.97 5.70
N GLY A 19 -15.84 -2.83 6.33
CA GLY A 19 -15.93 -4.27 6.13
C GLY A 19 -15.18 -4.79 4.90
N GLU A 20 -14.49 -3.92 4.19
CA GLU A 20 -13.71 -4.31 3.02
C GLU A 20 -12.25 -3.90 3.20
N TRP A 21 -11.36 -4.64 2.56
CA TRP A 21 -9.93 -4.30 2.59
C TRP A 21 -9.60 -3.33 1.45
N GLU A 22 -8.91 -2.26 1.78
CA GLU A 22 -8.50 -1.25 0.81
C GLU A 22 -6.99 -1.14 0.80
N GLY A 23 -6.39 -1.27 -0.40
CA GLY A 23 -4.97 -1.00 -0.60
C GLY A 23 -4.77 0.39 -1.17
N LYS A 24 -3.74 1.08 -0.69
CA LYS A 24 -3.43 2.42 -1.15
C LYS A 24 -1.92 2.60 -1.23
N ILE A 25 -1.44 3.17 -2.32
CA ILE A 25 -0.05 3.57 -2.49
C ILE A 25 -0.06 5.07 -2.75
N VAL A 26 0.60 5.84 -1.89
CA VAL A 26 0.70 7.28 -2.04
C VAL A 26 2.14 7.63 -2.39
N GLU A 27 2.33 8.20 -3.55
CA GLU A 27 3.65 8.59 -4.02
C GLU A 27 3.90 10.07 -3.72
N ASN A 28 4.96 10.34 -2.96
CA ASN A 28 5.43 11.68 -2.68
C ASN A 28 6.79 11.86 -3.38
N ASN A 29 6.87 12.84 -4.25
CA ASN A 29 8.09 13.14 -4.98
C ASN A 29 8.45 14.60 -4.74
N LEU A 30 9.74 14.87 -4.53
CA LEU A 30 10.20 16.23 -4.25
C LEU A 30 9.87 17.21 -5.34
N SER A 31 9.71 16.72 -6.58
CA SER A 31 9.38 17.55 -7.72
C SER A 31 7.90 17.82 -7.88
N HIS A 32 7.06 17.18 -7.08
CA HIS A 32 5.61 17.31 -7.17
C HIS A 32 5.04 18.01 -5.96
N VAL A 33 4.16 18.98 -6.20
CA VAL A 33 3.51 19.71 -5.11
C VAL A 33 2.44 18.87 -4.43
N VAL A 34 1.79 18.01 -5.20
CA VAL A 34 0.67 17.18 -4.71
C VAL A 34 1.03 15.71 -4.83
N PRO A 35 0.78 14.92 -3.78
CA PRO A 35 1.02 13.47 -3.85
C PRO A 35 0.14 12.80 -4.89
N ILE A 36 0.65 11.74 -5.48
CA ILE A 36 -0.11 10.92 -6.42
C ILE A 36 -0.64 9.71 -5.65
N VAL A 37 -1.95 9.52 -5.68
CA VAL A 37 -2.59 8.42 -4.97
C VAL A 37 -2.97 7.32 -5.95
N HIS A 38 -2.46 6.12 -5.72
CA HIS A 38 -2.81 4.94 -6.48
C HIS A 38 -3.71 4.07 -5.61
N LEU A 39 -5.01 4.11 -5.89
CA LEU A 39 -5.97 3.29 -5.16
C LEU A 39 -6.02 1.90 -5.76
N CYS A 40 -5.90 0.90 -4.90
CA CYS A 40 -6.20 -0.47 -5.24
C CYS A 40 -7.60 -0.73 -4.71
N HIS A 41 -8.45 -1.31 -5.52
CA HIS A 41 -9.87 -1.44 -5.22
C HIS A 41 -10.14 -2.20 -3.93
N ASN A 42 -11.36 -2.10 -3.45
CA ASN A 42 -11.81 -2.81 -2.28
C ASN A 42 -11.80 -4.32 -2.50
N TRP A 43 -11.37 -5.05 -1.51
CA TRP A 43 -11.18 -6.49 -1.59
C TRP A 43 -11.93 -7.17 -0.44
N THR A 44 -12.33 -8.42 -0.68
CA THR A 44 -13.06 -9.17 0.32
C THR A 44 -12.17 -9.81 1.37
N SER A 45 -10.89 -10.00 1.06
CA SER A 45 -9.93 -10.56 2.02
C SER A 45 -8.62 -9.79 1.98
N ARG A 46 -7.88 -9.88 3.09
CA ARG A 46 -6.58 -9.22 3.14
C ARG A 46 -5.59 -9.82 2.16
N ASP A 47 -5.67 -11.11 1.89
CA ASP A 47 -4.75 -11.77 0.96
C ASP A 47 -4.94 -11.25 -0.45
N THR A 48 -6.19 -11.04 -0.87
CA THR A 48 -6.47 -10.47 -2.18
C THR A 48 -6.05 -9.00 -2.24
N ALA A 49 -6.17 -8.28 -1.12
CA ALA A 49 -5.72 -6.89 -1.05
C ALA A 49 -4.21 -6.80 -1.20
N VAL A 50 -3.47 -7.66 -0.52
CA VAL A 50 -2.00 -7.72 -0.64
C VAL A 50 -1.61 -8.03 -2.09
N ALA A 51 -2.28 -8.99 -2.70
CA ALA A 51 -2.01 -9.34 -4.10
C ALA A 51 -2.33 -8.18 -5.04
N GLY A 52 -3.39 -7.43 -4.75
CA GLY A 52 -3.76 -6.25 -5.53
C GLY A 52 -2.72 -5.15 -5.46
N VAL A 53 -2.22 -4.88 -4.25
CA VAL A 53 -1.15 -3.90 -4.06
C VAL A 53 0.11 -4.34 -4.80
N ARG A 54 0.44 -5.62 -4.70
CA ARG A 54 1.61 -6.17 -5.36
C ARG A 54 1.52 -6.02 -6.88
N ARG A 55 0.33 -6.27 -7.46
CA ARG A 55 0.13 -6.08 -8.91
C ARG A 55 0.27 -4.62 -9.30
N ARG A 56 -0.25 -3.70 -8.49
CA ARG A 56 -0.13 -2.27 -8.77
C ARG A 56 1.34 -1.85 -8.72
N TRP A 57 2.09 -2.33 -7.74
CA TRP A 57 3.51 -2.05 -7.64
C TRP A 57 4.27 -2.53 -8.88
N GLN A 58 3.94 -3.73 -9.36
CA GLN A 58 4.56 -4.26 -10.58
C GLN A 58 4.31 -3.36 -11.79
N ARG A 59 3.15 -2.74 -11.87
CA ARG A 59 2.84 -1.81 -12.96
C ARG A 59 3.64 -0.52 -12.85
N LEU A 60 3.90 -0.08 -11.63
CA LEU A 60 4.70 1.12 -11.40
C LEU A 60 6.19 0.84 -11.66
N PHE A 61 6.64 -0.36 -11.36
CA PHE A 61 8.04 -0.75 -11.48
C PHE A 61 8.15 -2.09 -12.21
N PRO A 62 7.90 -2.09 -13.53
CA PRO A 62 7.87 -3.36 -14.27
C PRO A 62 9.23 -4.04 -14.38
N ASP A 63 10.32 -3.28 -14.23
CA ASP A 63 11.68 -3.82 -14.35
C ASP A 63 12.29 -4.21 -13.01
N GLU A 64 11.56 -4.01 -11.91
CA GLU A 64 12.07 -4.36 -10.59
C GLU A 64 12.09 -5.87 -10.41
N LEU A 65 13.20 -6.38 -9.87
CA LEU A 65 13.34 -7.81 -9.61
C LEU A 65 12.48 -8.23 -8.42
N ASP A 66 12.00 -9.48 -8.46
CA ASP A 66 11.17 -10.01 -7.39
C ASP A 66 11.85 -9.91 -6.02
N GLU A 67 13.15 -10.14 -5.98
CA GLU A 67 13.92 -10.09 -4.72
C GLU A 67 14.02 -8.69 -4.14
N ASP A 68 13.86 -7.66 -4.97
CA ASP A 68 13.91 -6.26 -4.54
C ASP A 68 12.53 -5.71 -4.20
N ARG A 69 11.49 -6.49 -4.47
CA ARG A 69 10.12 -6.05 -4.22
C ARG A 69 9.82 -6.09 -2.73
N PRO A 70 9.16 -5.04 -2.20
CA PRO A 70 8.81 -5.02 -0.78
C PRO A 70 7.86 -6.14 -0.40
N ASP A 71 7.92 -6.54 0.85
CA ASP A 71 6.96 -7.48 1.41
C ASP A 71 5.75 -6.69 1.90
N PHE A 72 4.69 -6.69 1.08
CA PHE A 72 3.51 -5.89 1.37
C PHE A 72 2.67 -6.41 2.52
N GLN A 73 3.02 -7.56 3.09
CA GLN A 73 2.39 -8.02 4.31
C GLN A 73 2.63 -7.01 5.45
N GLU A 74 3.77 -6.32 5.42
CA GLU A 74 4.10 -5.33 6.42
C GLU A 74 3.23 -4.07 6.30
N ALA A 75 2.55 -3.90 5.18
CA ALA A 75 1.67 -2.76 4.97
C ALA A 75 0.28 -2.95 5.58
N LEU A 76 -0.02 -4.16 6.07
CA LEU A 76 -1.29 -4.43 6.70
C LEU A 76 -1.40 -3.63 8.00
N VAL A 77 -2.47 -2.87 8.09
CA VAL A 77 -2.76 -2.10 9.30
C VAL A 77 -3.97 -2.74 9.96
N GLU A 78 -3.78 -3.30 11.13
CA GLU A 78 -4.87 -3.90 11.86
C GLU A 78 -5.71 -2.81 12.52
N PRO A 79 -7.03 -2.94 12.49
CA PRO A 79 -7.86 -1.98 13.20
C PRO A 79 -7.56 -2.04 14.69
N MET A 80 -7.46 -0.87 15.30
CA MET A 80 -7.24 -0.79 16.73
C MET A 80 -8.42 -1.43 17.44
N PRO A 81 -8.17 -2.36 18.37
CA PRO A 81 -9.28 -2.89 19.16
C PRO A 81 -9.93 -1.78 19.95
N SER A 82 -11.23 -1.68 19.85
CA SER A 82 -11.95 -0.62 20.56
C SER A 82 -11.82 -0.74 22.06
N SER A 83 -11.55 -1.92 22.54
CA SER A 83 -11.35 -2.14 23.96
C SER A 83 -10.14 -1.40 24.50
N GLU A 84 -9.22 -1.02 23.66
CA GLU A 84 -8.08 -0.25 24.10
C GLU A 84 -8.44 1.14 24.53
N ALA A 85 -9.59 1.58 24.14
CA ALA A 85 -10.07 2.90 24.53
C ALA A 85 -10.46 2.96 26.00
N GLN A 86 -10.48 1.84 26.62
CA GLN A 86 -10.97 1.82 27.97
C GLN A 86 -10.08 2.17 28.99
#